data_83bfe53334e029e5bd11bab84c8122bf
#
_entry.id   83bfe53334e029e5bd11bab84c8122bf
#
_cell.length_a   1.000
_cell.length_b   1.000
_cell.length_c   1.000
_cell.angle_alpha   90.00
_cell.angle_beta   90.00
_cell.angle_gamma   90.00
#
_symmetry.space_group_name_H-M   'P 1'
#
loop_
_entity.id
_entity.type
_entity.pdbx_description
1 polymer ?
#
loop_
_entity_poly.entity_id
_entity_poly.type
_entity_poly.pdbx_seq_one_letter_code
_entity_poly.pdbx_strand_id
1 'polypeptide(L)'
;MLSTRASGAAKRGARAFASKDIRHGPSARAAMLSGANRLADAVAVTLGPKGRNVVIEQSFGPPKVTKDGVTVARAIEFKHKLMNVGASLIKQVASKTNDLAGDGTTTSTVLARAIFREGTKAVVAGMNPMDLKRGIDAGVKLVLEDLERRAAAISSPKEIAQVATISANGDEVIGTMVAQAFEKVGKEGTITVAEGKTLEHELEVVEGMKFDRGYISPYFITDTKAQKVAFEDPLVLIYDKKISTVQSILPVLEHAMKAQKPLLIIAEDVEQEALATLVVNKLRGGLQICAVKAPGFGDQRKAMLQDLAVLTGAELLSEETGRKLDDAFDPEVLGSAKTIEVTKDDTVILDGSGGQAEIQARCEQIQAAVEGTSSEWERDKLKERLAKLSGGVAVIKVGGASEVEVSEVKDRLNDALNATRAAVEEGIVPGGGVALLYASKQLEGLDLGSFDRNVGVDIIRQAMQVPLMSIAQNAGKEGAVVVQHLLKQSDDKLGYNAQTGEYVDMITSGIIDPTKVVRCALADAASVASLMTTTECLVTEIPEENKGGGAGAGGMGGMGGMGGMDDETGTEIGEAGIRAAPHTAARVPARKLLGEGFWAARGQTTGSKQ
;
A
#
# COMPACT_ATOMS: atom_id res chain seq x y z
N MET A 1 2.09 64.96 -36.92
CA MET A 1 0.99 64.06 -37.38
C MET A 1 1.66 62.88 -38.04
N LEU A 2 1.60 61.75 -37.39
CA LEU A 2 1.53 60.40 -37.94
C LEU A 2 1.76 59.41 -36.78
N SER A 3 0.69 58.81 -36.35
CA SER A 3 0.62 57.82 -35.30
C SER A 3 1.17 56.47 -35.80
N THR A 4 2.15 55.94 -35.15
CA THR A 4 2.58 54.56 -35.32
C THR A 4 1.87 53.68 -34.26
N ARG A 5 0.85 52.94 -34.70
CA ARG A 5 0.23 51.83 -33.93
C ARG A 5 1.26 50.72 -33.74
N ALA A 6 1.65 50.47 -32.51
CA ALA A 6 2.36 49.27 -32.12
C ALA A 6 1.37 48.09 -32.08
N SER A 7 1.47 47.21 -33.05
CA SER A 7 0.80 45.91 -33.12
C SER A 7 1.40 44.99 -32.08
N GLY A 8 0.72 44.83 -30.95
CA GLY A 8 1.01 43.80 -29.97
C GLY A 8 0.58 42.42 -30.50
N ALA A 9 1.49 41.73 -31.15
CA ALA A 9 1.30 40.30 -31.47
C ALA A 9 1.34 39.47 -30.19
N ALA A 10 0.17 39.10 -29.69
CA ALA A 10 0.03 38.09 -28.64
C ALA A 10 0.65 36.79 -29.16
N LYS A 11 1.80 36.42 -28.64
CA LYS A 11 2.35 35.05 -28.81
C LYS A 11 1.37 34.08 -28.16
N ARG A 12 0.45 33.54 -28.94
CA ARG A 12 -0.27 32.33 -28.59
C ARG A 12 0.78 31.25 -28.39
N GLY A 13 1.03 30.84 -27.13
CA GLY A 13 1.84 29.70 -26.82
C GLY A 13 1.27 28.48 -27.55
N ALA A 14 1.95 28.02 -28.60
CA ALA A 14 1.65 26.76 -29.21
C ALA A 14 1.80 25.70 -28.10
N ARG A 15 0.70 25.07 -27.68
CA ARG A 15 0.76 23.83 -26.93
C ARG A 15 1.55 22.85 -27.81
N ALA A 16 2.79 22.55 -27.42
CA ALA A 16 3.53 21.48 -28.03
C ALA A 16 2.73 20.20 -27.76
N PHE A 17 2.10 19.63 -28.79
CA PHE A 17 1.55 18.31 -28.71
C PHE A 17 2.72 17.34 -28.60
N ALA A 18 2.89 16.71 -27.43
CA ALA A 18 3.87 15.65 -27.26
C ALA A 18 3.59 14.55 -28.29
N SER A 19 4.55 14.26 -29.16
CA SER A 19 4.43 13.18 -30.14
C SER A 19 4.31 11.84 -29.43
N LYS A 20 3.50 10.92 -29.99
CA LYS A 20 3.24 9.60 -29.40
C LYS A 20 3.95 8.52 -30.20
N ASP A 21 4.58 7.56 -29.51
CA ASP A 21 5.05 6.28 -30.07
C ASP A 21 3.92 5.27 -29.91
N ILE A 22 3.51 4.65 -31.01
CA ILE A 22 2.43 3.68 -31.04
C ILE A 22 3.01 2.33 -31.44
N ARG A 23 2.85 1.34 -30.57
CA ARG A 23 3.29 -0.04 -30.81
C ARG A 23 2.12 -0.99 -30.78
N HIS A 24 2.09 -1.93 -31.69
CA HIS A 24 1.02 -2.92 -31.84
C HIS A 24 1.53 -4.35 -31.64
N GLY A 25 0.61 -5.24 -31.28
CA GLY A 25 0.77 -6.69 -31.31
C GLY A 25 1.89 -7.23 -30.42
N PRO A 26 2.65 -8.23 -30.92
CA PRO A 26 3.67 -8.92 -30.11
C PRO A 26 4.76 -8.00 -29.56
N SER A 27 5.14 -6.94 -30.30
CA SER A 27 6.19 -6.02 -29.87
C SER A 27 5.77 -5.18 -28.63
N ALA A 28 4.49 -4.77 -28.59
CA ALA A 28 3.94 -4.06 -27.45
C ALA A 28 3.88 -4.97 -26.21
N ARG A 29 3.34 -6.17 -26.36
CA ARG A 29 3.26 -7.16 -25.28
C ARG A 29 4.64 -7.59 -24.76
N ALA A 30 5.61 -7.82 -25.64
CA ALA A 30 6.97 -8.18 -25.24
C ALA A 30 7.65 -7.08 -24.41
N ALA A 31 7.47 -5.80 -24.77
CA ALA A 31 8.01 -4.67 -24.03
C ALA A 31 7.37 -4.56 -22.64
N MET A 32 6.03 -4.66 -22.53
CA MET A 32 5.33 -4.67 -21.26
C MET A 32 5.76 -5.85 -20.38
N LEU A 33 5.87 -7.06 -20.95
CA LEU A 33 6.28 -8.26 -20.23
C LEU A 33 7.71 -8.13 -19.70
N SER A 34 8.62 -7.51 -20.45
CA SER A 34 9.99 -7.26 -20.00
C SER A 34 10.02 -6.33 -18.77
N GLY A 35 9.20 -5.27 -18.75
CA GLY A 35 9.06 -4.38 -17.60
C GLY A 35 8.45 -5.07 -16.40
N ALA A 36 7.36 -5.82 -16.61
CA ALA A 36 6.68 -6.59 -15.58
C ALA A 36 7.61 -7.64 -14.94
N ASN A 37 8.38 -8.39 -15.76
CA ASN A 37 9.32 -9.39 -15.27
C ASN A 37 10.41 -8.77 -14.40
N ARG A 38 11.07 -7.71 -14.86
CA ARG A 38 12.15 -7.06 -14.09
C ARG A 38 11.68 -6.50 -12.75
N LEU A 39 10.49 -5.90 -12.73
CA LEU A 39 9.92 -5.43 -11.47
C LEU A 39 9.58 -6.61 -10.56
N ALA A 40 8.88 -7.61 -11.07
CA ALA A 40 8.48 -8.76 -10.28
C ALA A 40 9.68 -9.60 -9.79
N ASP A 41 10.78 -9.68 -10.55
CA ASP A 41 12.02 -10.35 -10.10
C ASP A 41 12.65 -9.62 -8.92
N ALA A 42 12.66 -8.27 -8.92
CA ALA A 42 13.15 -7.50 -7.80
C ALA A 42 12.27 -7.63 -6.54
N VAL A 43 10.94 -7.72 -6.71
CA VAL A 43 9.99 -7.89 -5.61
C VAL A 43 10.00 -9.34 -5.09
N ALA A 44 10.06 -10.34 -5.96
CA ALA A 44 9.98 -11.76 -5.59
C ALA A 44 11.08 -12.23 -4.63
N VAL A 45 12.25 -11.57 -4.62
CA VAL A 45 13.36 -11.93 -3.71
C VAL A 45 13.03 -11.70 -2.23
N THR A 46 11.99 -10.90 -1.94
CA THR A 46 11.55 -10.61 -0.56
C THR A 46 10.57 -11.65 -0.01
N LEU A 47 10.02 -12.54 -0.86
CA LEU A 47 8.93 -13.44 -0.50
C LEU A 47 9.37 -14.58 0.42
N GLY A 48 8.61 -14.77 1.50
CA GLY A 48 8.72 -15.89 2.43
C GLY A 48 9.78 -15.71 3.53
N PRO A 49 9.92 -16.69 4.45
CA PRO A 49 10.75 -16.56 5.65
C PRO A 49 12.25 -16.42 5.34
N LYS A 50 12.71 -16.91 4.19
CA LYS A 50 14.08 -16.72 3.70
C LYS A 50 14.18 -15.64 2.61
N GLY A 51 13.17 -14.77 2.51
CA GLY A 51 13.21 -13.57 1.70
C GLY A 51 14.34 -12.63 2.12
N ARG A 52 14.89 -11.90 1.15
CA ARG A 52 16.05 -11.01 1.34
C ARG A 52 15.65 -9.56 1.19
N ASN A 53 16.40 -8.69 1.85
CA ASN A 53 16.20 -7.24 1.75
C ASN A 53 16.56 -6.72 0.36
N VAL A 54 15.87 -5.67 -0.04
CA VAL A 54 16.20 -4.85 -1.21
C VAL A 54 16.66 -3.48 -0.72
N VAL A 55 17.74 -2.97 -1.29
CA VAL A 55 18.28 -1.64 -0.99
C VAL A 55 17.85 -0.68 -2.08
N ILE A 56 17.23 0.43 -1.69
CA ILE A 56 16.69 1.44 -2.58
C ILE A 56 17.46 2.74 -2.36
N GLU A 57 18.07 3.28 -3.42
CA GLU A 57 18.68 4.60 -3.41
C GLU A 57 17.61 5.67 -3.25
N GLN A 58 17.86 6.64 -2.37
CA GLN A 58 17.01 7.82 -2.19
C GLN A 58 17.70 9.06 -2.74
N SER A 59 16.91 9.97 -3.32
CA SER A 59 17.44 11.25 -3.81
C SER A 59 18.02 12.13 -2.69
N PHE A 60 17.54 11.95 -1.46
CA PHE A 60 18.01 12.64 -0.26
C PHE A 60 17.97 11.67 0.93
N GLY A 61 19.04 11.65 1.74
CA GLY A 61 19.17 10.78 2.90
C GLY A 61 19.84 9.43 2.63
N PRO A 62 19.91 8.54 3.64
CA PRO A 62 20.50 7.22 3.49
C PRO A 62 19.66 6.31 2.60
N PRO A 63 20.26 5.28 1.97
CA PRO A 63 19.50 4.27 1.23
C PRO A 63 18.47 3.59 2.13
N LYS A 64 17.24 3.37 1.61
CA LYS A 64 16.21 2.61 2.32
C LYS A 64 16.44 1.10 2.13
N VAL A 65 16.50 0.35 3.23
CA VAL A 65 16.55 -1.11 3.23
C VAL A 65 15.16 -1.61 3.62
N THR A 66 14.56 -2.48 2.80
CA THR A 66 13.19 -2.96 3.05
C THR A 66 12.96 -4.35 2.48
N LYS A 67 11.97 -5.07 3.04
CA LYS A 67 11.38 -6.29 2.49
C LYS A 67 9.96 -6.06 1.97
N ASP A 68 9.38 -4.88 2.21
CA ASP A 68 8.03 -4.58 1.76
C ASP A 68 7.95 -4.51 0.23
N GLY A 69 7.08 -5.36 -0.34
CA GLY A 69 6.91 -5.49 -1.78
C GLY A 69 6.36 -4.24 -2.46
N VAL A 70 5.45 -3.50 -1.81
CA VAL A 70 4.90 -2.27 -2.41
C VAL A 70 5.92 -1.15 -2.45
N THR A 71 6.73 -1.01 -1.41
CA THR A 71 7.83 -0.02 -1.38
C THR A 71 8.86 -0.31 -2.47
N VAL A 72 9.27 -1.58 -2.63
CA VAL A 72 10.18 -1.99 -3.71
C VAL A 72 9.55 -1.72 -5.08
N ALA A 73 8.29 -2.11 -5.29
CA ALA A 73 7.61 -1.89 -6.56
C ALA A 73 7.49 -0.40 -6.91
N ARG A 74 7.13 0.45 -5.95
CA ARG A 74 6.99 1.91 -6.15
C ARG A 74 8.31 2.58 -6.53
N ALA A 75 9.42 2.10 -6.03
CA ALA A 75 10.74 2.67 -6.29
C ALA A 75 11.28 2.37 -7.70
N ILE A 76 10.79 1.31 -8.36
CA ILE A 76 11.31 0.89 -9.67
C ILE A 76 10.72 1.74 -10.79
N GLU A 77 11.55 2.42 -11.54
CA GLU A 77 11.19 3.15 -12.76
C GLU A 77 12.21 2.88 -13.88
N PHE A 78 11.72 2.63 -15.08
CA PHE A 78 12.55 2.33 -16.24
C PHE A 78 12.64 3.53 -17.21
N LYS A 79 13.83 3.82 -17.70
CA LYS A 79 14.05 4.85 -18.73
C LYS A 79 13.28 4.55 -20.02
N HIS A 80 13.12 3.26 -20.34
CA HIS A 80 12.41 2.83 -21.54
C HIS A 80 10.89 2.89 -21.30
N LYS A 81 10.21 3.87 -21.92
CA LYS A 81 8.79 4.16 -21.68
C LYS A 81 7.86 2.96 -21.85
N LEU A 82 8.05 2.16 -22.92
CA LEU A 82 7.22 0.97 -23.19
C LEU A 82 7.36 -0.10 -22.08
N MET A 83 8.57 -0.31 -21.56
CA MET A 83 8.80 -1.21 -20.42
C MET A 83 8.18 -0.63 -19.14
N ASN A 84 8.30 0.68 -18.98
CA ASN A 84 7.79 1.35 -17.79
C ASN A 84 6.26 1.24 -17.67
N VAL A 85 5.52 1.23 -18.79
CA VAL A 85 4.06 0.99 -18.75
C VAL A 85 3.74 -0.39 -18.16
N GLY A 86 4.44 -1.45 -18.58
CA GLY A 86 4.25 -2.79 -18.01
C GLY A 86 4.58 -2.85 -16.51
N ALA A 87 5.67 -2.22 -16.10
CA ALA A 87 6.03 -2.09 -14.68
C ALA A 87 4.97 -1.29 -13.90
N SER A 88 4.48 -0.17 -14.46
CA SER A 88 3.48 0.67 -13.79
C SER A 88 2.15 -0.07 -13.55
N LEU A 89 1.74 -0.95 -14.46
CA LEU A 89 0.55 -1.78 -14.28
C LEU A 89 0.75 -2.80 -13.14
N ILE A 90 1.92 -3.41 -13.03
CA ILE A 90 2.22 -4.30 -11.89
C ILE A 90 2.34 -3.51 -10.57
N LYS A 91 2.88 -2.28 -10.59
CA LYS A 91 2.84 -1.38 -9.42
C LYS A 91 1.42 -1.11 -8.93
N GLN A 92 0.48 -0.92 -9.85
CA GLN A 92 -0.93 -0.71 -9.50
C GLN A 92 -1.52 -1.94 -8.80
N VAL A 93 -1.15 -3.16 -9.21
CA VAL A 93 -1.56 -4.38 -8.50
C VAL A 93 -1.07 -4.35 -7.06
N ALA A 94 0.23 -4.16 -6.84
CA ALA A 94 0.80 -4.11 -5.50
C ALA A 94 0.18 -3.01 -4.63
N SER A 95 -0.02 -1.81 -5.19
CA SER A 95 -0.64 -0.70 -4.47
C SER A 95 -2.10 -0.98 -4.11
N LYS A 96 -2.90 -1.56 -5.03
CA LYS A 96 -4.30 -1.88 -4.77
C LYS A 96 -4.46 -2.97 -3.71
N THR A 97 -3.62 -4.01 -3.74
CA THR A 97 -3.60 -5.04 -2.69
C THR A 97 -3.23 -4.45 -1.34
N ASN A 98 -2.24 -3.53 -1.30
CA ASN A 98 -1.89 -2.79 -0.09
C ASN A 98 -3.05 -1.96 0.45
N ASP A 99 -3.76 -1.24 -0.41
CA ASP A 99 -4.88 -0.37 -0.01
C ASP A 99 -6.08 -1.19 0.54
N LEU A 100 -6.30 -2.43 0.05
CA LEU A 100 -7.42 -3.28 0.45
C LEU A 100 -7.11 -4.19 1.65
N ALA A 101 -5.93 -4.77 1.69
CA ALA A 101 -5.55 -5.80 2.67
C ALA A 101 -4.34 -5.39 3.55
N GLY A 102 -3.57 -4.40 3.13
CA GLY A 102 -2.40 -3.89 3.85
C GLY A 102 -1.19 -4.84 3.86
N ASP A 103 -1.31 -6.03 3.26
CA ASP A 103 -0.27 -7.05 3.14
C ASP A 103 -0.49 -7.85 1.84
N GLY A 104 0.42 -8.80 1.52
CA GLY A 104 0.33 -9.67 0.34
C GLY A 104 0.76 -9.02 -0.98
N THR A 105 1.40 -7.86 -0.94
CA THR A 105 1.85 -7.08 -2.10
C THR A 105 2.85 -7.83 -2.97
N THR A 106 3.75 -8.58 -2.37
CA THR A 106 4.71 -9.46 -3.06
C THR A 106 3.99 -10.62 -3.77
N THR A 107 3.05 -11.26 -3.09
CA THR A 107 2.25 -12.37 -3.64
C THR A 107 1.44 -11.92 -4.85
N SER A 108 0.75 -10.78 -4.75
CA SER A 108 -0.03 -10.21 -5.87
C SER A 108 0.83 -9.86 -7.08
N THR A 109 2.02 -9.29 -6.85
CA THR A 109 3.00 -8.99 -7.90
C THR A 109 3.47 -10.24 -8.64
N VAL A 110 3.79 -11.31 -7.90
CA VAL A 110 4.25 -12.59 -8.45
C VAL A 110 3.14 -13.29 -9.23
N LEU A 111 1.90 -13.27 -8.72
CA LEU A 111 0.72 -13.80 -9.40
C LEU A 111 0.44 -13.04 -10.71
N ALA A 112 0.42 -11.70 -10.66
CA ALA A 112 0.15 -10.88 -11.84
C ALA A 112 1.17 -11.14 -12.97
N ARG A 113 2.46 -11.22 -12.63
CA ARG A 113 3.51 -11.61 -13.57
C ARG A 113 3.24 -12.99 -14.17
N ALA A 114 2.89 -13.98 -13.34
CA ALA A 114 2.66 -15.34 -13.80
C ALA A 114 1.48 -15.41 -14.76
N ILE A 115 0.35 -14.79 -14.43
CA ILE A 115 -0.84 -14.73 -15.28
C ILE A 115 -0.53 -14.03 -16.60
N PHE A 116 0.12 -12.87 -16.56
CA PHE A 116 0.45 -12.11 -17.77
C PHE A 116 1.46 -12.85 -18.67
N ARG A 117 2.45 -13.54 -18.09
CA ARG A 117 3.43 -14.32 -18.82
C ARG A 117 2.78 -15.49 -19.58
N GLU A 118 1.95 -16.29 -18.90
CA GLU A 118 1.26 -17.43 -19.50
C GLU A 118 0.17 -16.95 -20.48
N GLY A 119 -0.57 -15.88 -20.15
CA GLY A 119 -1.52 -15.25 -21.06
C GLY A 119 -0.88 -14.74 -22.35
N THR A 120 0.29 -14.10 -22.25
CA THR A 120 1.05 -13.65 -23.43
C THR A 120 1.46 -14.84 -24.32
N LYS A 121 1.89 -15.96 -23.74
CA LYS A 121 2.23 -17.18 -24.51
C LYS A 121 1.01 -17.71 -25.27
N ALA A 122 -0.16 -17.76 -24.62
CA ALA A 122 -1.40 -18.22 -25.22
C ALA A 122 -1.85 -17.32 -26.38
N VAL A 123 -1.77 -15.99 -26.22
CA VAL A 123 -2.09 -15.04 -27.29
C VAL A 123 -1.13 -15.14 -28.48
N VAL A 124 0.19 -15.31 -28.21
CA VAL A 124 1.19 -15.52 -29.28
C VAL A 124 0.95 -16.85 -30.01
N ALA A 125 0.42 -17.86 -29.32
CA ALA A 125 0.01 -19.13 -29.95
C ALA A 125 -1.28 -19.03 -30.79
N GLY A 126 -1.92 -17.85 -30.84
CA GLY A 126 -3.09 -17.57 -31.68
C GLY A 126 -4.44 -17.71 -30.99
N MET A 127 -4.48 -17.86 -29.69
CA MET A 127 -5.73 -17.94 -28.91
C MET A 127 -6.40 -16.57 -28.79
N ASN A 128 -7.72 -16.56 -28.71
CA ASN A 128 -8.50 -15.32 -28.57
C ASN A 128 -8.31 -14.69 -27.18
N PRO A 129 -7.73 -13.47 -27.08
CA PRO A 129 -7.45 -12.83 -25.80
C PRO A 129 -8.70 -12.60 -24.94
N MET A 130 -9.86 -12.33 -25.57
CA MET A 130 -11.11 -12.07 -24.84
C MET A 130 -11.71 -13.35 -24.26
N ASP A 131 -11.57 -14.49 -24.94
CA ASP A 131 -12.00 -15.78 -24.37
C ASP A 131 -11.03 -16.27 -23.31
N LEU A 132 -9.71 -16.05 -23.47
CA LEU A 132 -8.73 -16.26 -22.41
C LEU A 132 -9.13 -15.48 -21.14
N LYS A 133 -9.45 -14.18 -21.28
CA LYS A 133 -9.89 -13.36 -20.17
C LYS A 133 -11.14 -13.93 -19.49
N ARG A 134 -12.15 -14.33 -20.25
CA ARG A 134 -13.37 -14.94 -19.70
C ARG A 134 -13.06 -16.23 -18.93
N GLY A 135 -12.11 -17.04 -19.40
CA GLY A 135 -11.63 -18.23 -18.71
C GLY A 135 -10.91 -17.89 -17.40
N ILE A 136 -10.03 -16.89 -17.42
CA ILE A 136 -9.34 -16.36 -16.25
C ILE A 136 -10.37 -15.89 -15.19
N ASP A 137 -11.30 -15.03 -15.61
CA ASP A 137 -12.33 -14.46 -14.71
C ASP A 137 -13.19 -15.58 -14.07
N ALA A 138 -13.59 -16.60 -14.85
CA ALA A 138 -14.36 -17.73 -14.34
C ALA A 138 -13.55 -18.60 -13.37
N GLY A 139 -12.29 -18.88 -13.68
CA GLY A 139 -11.40 -19.64 -12.80
C GLY A 139 -11.16 -18.92 -11.47
N VAL A 140 -10.89 -17.62 -11.52
CA VAL A 140 -10.70 -16.79 -10.31
C VAL A 140 -11.94 -16.82 -9.43
N LYS A 141 -13.13 -16.63 -9.99
CA LYS A 141 -14.38 -16.65 -9.23
C LYS A 141 -14.56 -17.95 -8.43
N LEU A 142 -14.34 -19.10 -9.05
CA LEU A 142 -14.44 -20.39 -8.38
C LEU A 142 -13.41 -20.55 -7.25
N VAL A 143 -12.20 -20.06 -7.46
CA VAL A 143 -11.15 -20.10 -6.44
C VAL A 143 -11.49 -19.21 -5.25
N LEU A 144 -12.01 -18.01 -5.49
CA LEU A 144 -12.43 -17.10 -4.41
C LEU A 144 -13.53 -17.72 -3.56
N GLU A 145 -14.54 -18.33 -4.18
CA GLU A 145 -15.61 -19.07 -3.47
C GLU A 145 -15.05 -20.27 -2.66
N ASP A 146 -14.01 -20.95 -3.16
CA ASP A 146 -13.34 -22.05 -2.43
C ASP A 146 -12.55 -21.54 -1.23
N LEU A 147 -11.81 -20.43 -1.38
CA LEU A 147 -11.03 -19.81 -0.30
C LEU A 147 -11.95 -19.34 0.84
N GLU A 148 -13.06 -18.67 0.52
CA GLU A 148 -14.06 -18.24 1.52
C GLU A 148 -14.65 -19.44 2.28
N ARG A 149 -14.95 -20.55 1.59
CA ARG A 149 -15.46 -21.78 2.22
C ARG A 149 -14.45 -22.46 3.13
N ARG A 150 -13.15 -22.36 2.84
CA ARG A 150 -12.05 -22.95 3.63
C ARG A 150 -11.61 -22.07 4.77
N ALA A 151 -12.02 -20.81 4.79
CA ALA A 151 -11.66 -19.86 5.82
C ALA A 151 -12.11 -20.33 7.20
N ALA A 152 -11.20 -20.31 8.17
CA ALA A 152 -11.48 -20.61 9.57
C ALA A 152 -11.42 -19.30 10.37
N ALA A 153 -12.46 -19.01 11.16
CA ALA A 153 -12.48 -17.82 12.01
C ALA A 153 -11.41 -17.91 13.10
N ILE A 154 -10.75 -16.80 13.39
CA ILE A 154 -9.80 -16.69 14.51
C ILE A 154 -10.54 -16.76 15.84
N SER A 155 -10.12 -17.71 16.68
CA SER A 155 -10.74 -17.98 17.97
C SER A 155 -9.84 -17.64 19.17
N SER A 156 -8.53 -17.56 19.00
CA SER A 156 -7.58 -17.45 20.11
C SER A 156 -6.51 -16.35 19.91
N PRO A 157 -6.04 -15.71 21.01
CA PRO A 157 -4.91 -14.78 20.95
C PRO A 157 -3.63 -15.41 20.37
N LYS A 158 -3.47 -16.72 20.52
CA LYS A 158 -2.34 -17.47 19.95
C LYS A 158 -2.36 -17.44 18.42
N GLU A 159 -3.53 -17.60 17.80
CA GLU A 159 -3.67 -17.52 16.33
C GLU A 159 -3.36 -16.10 15.83
N ILE A 160 -3.78 -15.07 16.59
CA ILE A 160 -3.41 -13.66 16.32
C ILE A 160 -1.89 -13.50 16.31
N ALA A 161 -1.21 -14.00 17.36
CA ALA A 161 0.25 -13.96 17.45
C ALA A 161 0.91 -14.70 16.27
N GLN A 162 0.38 -15.84 15.84
CA GLN A 162 0.90 -16.60 14.72
C GLN A 162 0.77 -15.86 13.39
N VAL A 163 -0.40 -15.27 13.09
CA VAL A 163 -0.60 -14.44 11.89
C VAL A 163 0.38 -13.29 11.87
N ALA A 164 0.48 -12.54 12.99
CA ALA A 164 1.40 -11.42 13.10
C ALA A 164 2.87 -11.83 12.94
N THR A 165 3.26 -12.98 13.52
CA THR A 165 4.62 -13.53 13.38
C THR A 165 4.94 -13.88 11.94
N ILE A 166 4.00 -14.52 11.20
CA ILE A 166 4.22 -14.88 9.79
C ILE A 166 4.36 -13.63 8.92
N SER A 167 3.48 -12.66 9.08
CA SER A 167 3.56 -11.38 8.34
C SER A 167 4.83 -10.60 8.70
N ALA A 168 5.28 -10.67 9.98
CA ALA A 168 6.55 -10.09 10.43
C ALA A 168 7.79 -10.91 10.01
N ASN A 169 7.70 -11.80 9.01
CA ASN A 169 8.81 -12.66 8.54
C ASN A 169 9.40 -13.62 9.60
N GLY A 170 8.59 -14.10 10.52
CA GLY A 170 8.97 -15.05 11.57
C GLY A 170 9.49 -14.41 12.86
N ASP A 171 9.27 -13.11 13.05
CA ASP A 171 9.65 -12.38 14.27
C ASP A 171 8.59 -12.59 15.37
N GLU A 172 8.89 -13.48 16.32
CA GLU A 172 8.00 -13.81 17.43
C GLU A 172 7.81 -12.65 18.43
N VAL A 173 8.77 -11.73 18.52
CA VAL A 173 8.67 -10.56 19.39
C VAL A 173 7.57 -9.62 18.88
N ILE A 174 7.62 -9.32 17.59
CA ILE A 174 6.57 -8.52 16.92
C ILE A 174 5.22 -9.23 17.02
N GLY A 175 5.17 -10.54 16.73
CA GLY A 175 3.92 -11.32 16.79
C GLY A 175 3.26 -11.29 18.17
N THR A 176 4.05 -11.46 19.22
CA THR A 176 3.56 -11.42 20.61
C THR A 176 3.09 -10.03 21.00
N MET A 177 3.81 -8.99 20.58
CA MET A 177 3.46 -7.60 20.88
C MET A 177 2.14 -7.18 20.21
N VAL A 178 1.93 -7.57 18.95
CA VAL A 178 0.68 -7.34 18.24
C VAL A 178 -0.47 -8.05 18.93
N ALA A 179 -0.31 -9.32 19.33
CA ALA A 179 -1.34 -10.05 20.06
C ALA A 179 -1.69 -9.40 21.39
N GLN A 180 -0.70 -8.94 22.16
CA GLN A 180 -0.92 -8.19 23.40
C GLN A 180 -1.64 -6.86 23.16
N ALA A 181 -1.32 -6.17 22.06
CA ALA A 181 -2.03 -4.95 21.69
C ALA A 181 -3.52 -5.22 21.42
N PHE A 182 -3.83 -6.26 20.62
CA PHE A 182 -5.21 -6.67 20.36
C PHE A 182 -5.95 -7.14 21.62
N GLU A 183 -5.26 -7.79 22.56
CA GLU A 183 -5.86 -8.20 23.84
C GLU A 183 -6.24 -7.00 24.70
N LYS A 184 -5.42 -5.94 24.73
CA LYS A 184 -5.66 -4.74 25.52
C LYS A 184 -6.75 -3.84 24.98
N VAL A 185 -6.77 -3.61 23.63
CA VAL A 185 -7.74 -2.68 23.02
C VAL A 185 -8.94 -3.39 22.38
N GLY A 186 -8.93 -4.72 22.33
CA GLY A 186 -10.00 -5.52 21.70
C GLY A 186 -9.88 -5.58 20.17
N LYS A 187 -10.80 -6.36 19.56
CA LYS A 187 -10.78 -6.61 18.09
C LYS A 187 -11.06 -5.35 17.27
N GLU A 188 -11.89 -4.46 17.76
CA GLU A 188 -12.27 -3.19 17.13
C GLU A 188 -11.36 -2.01 17.55
N GLY A 189 -10.44 -2.26 18.50
CA GLY A 189 -9.55 -1.24 19.05
C GLY A 189 -8.53 -0.75 18.02
N THR A 190 -8.08 0.48 18.21
CA THR A 190 -7.07 1.09 17.34
C THR A 190 -5.67 0.77 17.84
N ILE A 191 -4.82 0.29 16.94
CA ILE A 191 -3.39 0.07 17.19
C ILE A 191 -2.62 0.93 16.18
N THR A 192 -1.68 1.72 16.68
CA THR A 192 -0.80 2.60 15.89
C THR A 192 0.66 2.28 16.15
N VAL A 193 1.53 2.61 15.21
CA VAL A 193 2.97 2.39 15.29
C VAL A 193 3.67 3.74 15.27
N ALA A 194 4.45 4.01 16.33
CA ALA A 194 5.25 5.22 16.47
C ALA A 194 6.75 4.87 16.55
N GLU A 195 7.59 5.83 16.22
CA GLU A 195 9.03 5.70 16.45
C GLU A 195 9.36 5.91 17.93
N GLY A 196 10.02 4.93 18.54
CA GLY A 196 10.52 5.01 19.90
C GLY A 196 11.86 5.77 19.97
N LYS A 197 12.22 6.19 21.16
CA LYS A 197 13.53 6.80 21.44
C LYS A 197 14.48 5.82 22.16
N THR A 198 14.01 4.61 22.42
CA THR A 198 14.71 3.53 23.14
C THR A 198 15.24 2.49 22.17
N LEU A 199 16.08 1.58 22.65
CA LEU A 199 16.55 0.44 21.86
C LEU A 199 15.53 -0.70 21.80
N GLU A 200 14.63 -0.76 22.80
CA GLU A 200 13.62 -1.80 22.93
C GLU A 200 12.28 -1.32 22.41
N HIS A 201 11.44 -2.25 21.97
CA HIS A 201 10.06 -1.94 21.59
C HIS A 201 9.19 -1.85 22.83
N GLU A 202 8.28 -0.88 22.85
CA GLU A 202 7.37 -0.64 23.97
C GLU A 202 5.91 -0.64 23.48
N LEU A 203 5.02 -1.25 24.28
CA LEU A 203 3.58 -1.20 24.06
C LEU A 203 2.92 -0.33 25.14
N GLU A 204 2.42 0.81 24.75
CA GLU A 204 1.68 1.74 25.59
C GLU A 204 0.21 1.78 25.15
N VAL A 205 -0.71 1.84 26.11
CA VAL A 205 -2.13 2.08 25.81
C VAL A 205 -2.46 3.48 26.32
N VAL A 206 -2.93 4.32 25.42
CA VAL A 206 -3.29 5.71 25.71
C VAL A 206 -4.77 5.95 25.42
N GLU A 207 -5.35 6.91 26.09
CA GLU A 207 -6.69 7.38 25.76
C GLU A 207 -6.66 7.99 24.36
N GLY A 208 -7.63 7.65 23.53
CA GLY A 208 -7.64 8.14 22.16
C GLY A 208 -8.74 7.52 21.33
N MET A 209 -8.91 8.07 20.13
CA MET A 209 -9.92 7.60 19.19
C MET A 209 -9.42 7.71 17.75
N LYS A 210 -9.76 6.70 16.95
CA LYS A 210 -9.60 6.74 15.49
C LYS A 210 -10.96 6.87 14.81
N PHE A 211 -11.03 7.69 13.76
CA PHE A 211 -12.19 7.74 12.88
C PHE A 211 -11.80 7.82 11.39
N ASP A 212 -12.66 7.30 10.53
CA ASP A 212 -12.41 7.05 9.11
C ASP A 212 -12.68 8.33 8.27
N ARG A 213 -11.94 9.39 8.54
CA ARG A 213 -11.91 10.61 7.75
C ARG A 213 -10.51 11.19 7.78
N GLY A 214 -9.94 11.45 6.62
CA GLY A 214 -8.63 12.07 6.48
C GLY A 214 -8.70 13.56 6.14
N TYR A 215 -7.55 14.13 5.82
CA TYR A 215 -7.45 15.55 5.47
C TYR A 215 -8.26 15.91 4.20
N ILE A 216 -8.93 17.07 4.22
CA ILE A 216 -9.71 17.55 3.08
C ILE A 216 -8.81 17.90 1.88
N SER A 217 -7.58 18.32 2.15
CA SER A 217 -6.63 18.72 1.10
C SER A 217 -5.21 18.20 1.37
N PRO A 218 -4.53 17.64 0.33
CA PRO A 218 -3.14 17.20 0.45
C PRO A 218 -2.17 18.32 0.82
N TYR A 219 -2.55 19.57 0.63
CA TYR A 219 -1.72 20.71 1.02
C TYR A 219 -1.56 20.85 2.53
N PHE A 220 -2.35 20.14 3.35
CA PHE A 220 -2.19 20.08 4.80
C PHE A 220 -1.08 19.13 5.28
N ILE A 221 -0.55 18.28 4.44
CA ILE A 221 0.51 17.32 4.77
C ILE A 221 1.72 18.04 5.38
N THR A 222 2.19 17.55 6.54
CA THR A 222 3.39 18.02 7.21
C THR A 222 4.57 17.08 6.94
N ASP A 223 4.33 15.77 6.91
CA ASP A 223 5.31 14.76 6.54
C ASP A 223 5.04 14.26 5.11
N THR A 224 5.81 14.78 4.16
CA THR A 224 5.69 14.42 2.75
C THR A 224 6.14 13.00 2.43
N LYS A 225 7.01 12.41 3.28
CA LYS A 225 7.48 11.02 3.09
C LYS A 225 6.37 10.03 3.44
N ALA A 226 5.75 10.21 4.60
CA ALA A 226 4.66 9.36 5.08
C ALA A 226 3.28 9.79 4.55
N GLN A 227 3.18 10.91 3.81
CA GLN A 227 1.91 11.47 3.27
C GLN A 227 0.87 11.70 4.37
N LYS A 228 1.31 12.13 5.56
CA LYS A 228 0.46 12.40 6.73
C LYS A 228 0.65 13.79 7.30
N VAL A 229 -0.32 14.23 8.09
CA VAL A 229 -0.22 15.36 8.99
C VAL A 229 0.09 14.82 10.38
N ALA A 230 1.13 15.30 11.01
CA ALA A 230 1.46 14.98 12.39
C ALA A 230 1.56 16.29 13.19
N PHE A 231 0.77 16.39 14.27
CA PHE A 231 0.74 17.53 15.15
C PHE A 231 1.07 17.10 16.60
N GLU A 232 1.89 17.87 17.27
CA GLU A 232 2.18 17.75 18.70
C GLU A 232 1.49 18.90 19.44
N ASP A 233 0.82 18.60 20.53
CA ASP A 233 0.03 19.53 21.36
C ASP A 233 -0.95 20.43 20.59
N PRO A 234 -1.72 19.89 19.60
CA PRO A 234 -2.63 20.69 18.80
C PRO A 234 -3.87 21.12 19.57
N LEU A 235 -4.44 22.25 19.13
CA LEU A 235 -5.80 22.67 19.47
C LEU A 235 -6.80 21.96 18.53
N VAL A 236 -7.99 21.68 19.04
CA VAL A 236 -9.05 21.00 18.29
C VAL A 236 -10.32 21.85 18.32
N LEU A 237 -10.83 22.21 17.14
CA LEU A 237 -12.13 22.85 16.95
C LEU A 237 -13.12 21.83 16.41
N ILE A 238 -14.29 21.70 17.06
CA ILE A 238 -15.35 20.78 16.66
C ILE A 238 -16.62 21.58 16.33
N TYR A 239 -17.06 21.47 15.08
CA TYR A 239 -18.22 22.21 14.55
C TYR A 239 -19.16 21.31 13.76
N ASP A 240 -20.46 21.34 14.10
CA ASP A 240 -21.48 20.45 13.49
C ASP A 240 -21.91 20.86 12.07
N LYS A 241 -21.55 22.06 11.62
CA LYS A 241 -21.96 22.58 10.30
C LYS A 241 -20.80 22.78 9.34
N LYS A 242 -21.15 23.24 8.14
CA LYS A 242 -20.18 23.63 7.12
C LYS A 242 -19.55 24.98 7.45
N ILE A 243 -18.26 25.08 7.16
CA ILE A 243 -17.50 26.33 7.25
C ILE A 243 -17.42 26.90 5.84
N SER A 244 -18.21 27.95 5.56
CA SER A 244 -18.29 28.57 4.23
C SER A 244 -17.32 29.74 4.10
N THR A 245 -17.16 30.54 5.14
CA THR A 245 -16.33 31.76 5.13
C THR A 245 -15.21 31.69 6.17
N VAL A 246 -14.10 32.34 5.89
CA VAL A 246 -12.96 32.43 6.83
C VAL A 246 -13.25 33.36 8.00
N GLN A 247 -14.15 34.32 7.82
CA GLN A 247 -14.49 35.30 8.84
C GLN A 247 -15.00 34.66 10.11
N SER A 248 -15.79 33.58 10.00
CA SER A 248 -16.31 32.83 11.16
C SER A 248 -15.22 32.13 11.97
N ILE A 249 -14.15 31.67 11.33
CA ILE A 249 -13.03 30.97 12.01
C ILE A 249 -11.83 31.87 12.30
N LEU A 250 -11.87 33.13 11.89
CA LEU A 250 -10.74 34.06 12.05
C LEU A 250 -10.29 34.21 13.51
N PRO A 251 -11.19 34.34 14.51
CA PRO A 251 -10.81 34.45 15.91
C PRO A 251 -10.06 33.20 16.43
N VAL A 252 -10.47 32.01 15.96
CA VAL A 252 -9.84 30.74 16.29
C VAL A 252 -8.43 30.68 15.70
N LEU A 253 -8.27 31.09 14.43
CA LEU A 253 -6.97 31.13 13.76
C LEU A 253 -6.00 32.12 14.43
N GLU A 254 -6.50 33.29 14.84
CA GLU A 254 -5.71 34.27 15.57
C GLU A 254 -5.28 33.75 16.95
N HIS A 255 -6.16 33.02 17.65
CA HIS A 255 -5.82 32.40 18.93
C HIS A 255 -4.74 31.33 18.75
N ALA A 256 -4.90 30.40 17.80
CA ALA A 256 -3.92 29.36 17.52
C ALA A 256 -2.55 29.95 17.11
N MET A 257 -2.56 31.05 16.34
CA MET A 257 -1.35 31.75 15.96
C MET A 257 -0.66 32.44 17.16
N LYS A 258 -1.41 33.05 18.06
CA LYS A 258 -0.89 33.65 19.28
C LYS A 258 -0.33 32.60 20.26
N ALA A 259 -1.01 31.46 20.37
CA ALA A 259 -0.59 30.32 21.17
C ALA A 259 0.59 29.54 20.54
N GLN A 260 0.90 29.77 19.26
CA GLN A 260 1.89 29.01 18.47
C GLN A 260 1.64 27.51 18.48
N LYS A 261 0.37 27.09 18.51
CA LYS A 261 -0.03 25.68 18.51
C LYS A 261 -0.66 25.30 17.17
N PRO A 262 -0.45 24.05 16.70
CA PRO A 262 -1.17 23.52 15.56
C PRO A 262 -2.68 23.52 15.81
N LEU A 263 -3.49 23.59 14.74
CA LEU A 263 -4.94 23.58 14.83
C LEU A 263 -5.53 22.48 13.94
N LEU A 264 -6.29 21.57 14.53
CA LEU A 264 -7.18 20.65 13.84
C LEU A 264 -8.59 21.20 13.83
N ILE A 265 -9.21 21.27 12.66
CA ILE A 265 -10.60 21.67 12.47
C ILE A 265 -11.40 20.44 12.03
N ILE A 266 -12.40 20.05 12.83
CA ILE A 266 -13.34 18.96 12.50
C ILE A 266 -14.69 19.62 12.26
N ALA A 267 -15.16 19.58 11.01
CA ALA A 267 -16.43 20.19 10.62
C ALA A 267 -17.21 19.29 9.64
N GLU A 268 -18.51 19.52 9.45
CA GLU A 268 -19.29 18.78 8.44
C GLU A 268 -18.61 18.84 7.07
N ASP A 269 -18.21 20.03 6.64
CA ASP A 269 -17.42 20.30 5.43
C ASP A 269 -16.74 21.67 5.54
N VAL A 270 -15.68 21.86 4.74
CA VAL A 270 -15.05 23.18 4.59
C VAL A 270 -15.15 23.57 3.12
N GLU A 271 -15.92 24.63 2.84
CA GLU A 271 -16.18 25.06 1.47
C GLU A 271 -14.94 25.71 0.82
N GLN A 272 -14.95 25.79 -0.52
CA GLN A 272 -13.77 26.12 -1.31
C GLN A 272 -13.11 27.45 -0.91
N GLU A 273 -13.89 28.47 -0.54
CA GLU A 273 -13.37 29.79 -0.14
C GLU A 273 -12.59 29.72 1.17
N ALA A 274 -13.19 29.09 2.19
CA ALA A 274 -12.54 28.88 3.47
C ALA A 274 -11.32 27.96 3.33
N LEU A 275 -11.45 26.86 2.60
CA LEU A 275 -10.37 25.90 2.34
C LEU A 275 -9.16 26.55 1.64
N ALA A 276 -9.40 27.33 0.59
CA ALA A 276 -8.33 28.01 -0.14
C ALA A 276 -7.54 28.96 0.78
N THR A 277 -8.24 29.68 1.65
CA THR A 277 -7.59 30.59 2.60
C THR A 277 -6.80 29.86 3.66
N LEU A 278 -7.31 28.74 4.21
CA LEU A 278 -6.57 27.88 5.14
C LEU A 278 -5.27 27.34 4.51
N VAL A 279 -5.35 26.85 3.26
CA VAL A 279 -4.20 26.37 2.51
C VAL A 279 -3.17 27.47 2.26
N VAL A 280 -3.62 28.66 1.84
CA VAL A 280 -2.70 29.80 1.61
C VAL A 280 -2.00 30.23 2.90
N ASN A 281 -2.71 30.27 4.03
CA ASN A 281 -2.11 30.62 5.33
C ASN A 281 -1.07 29.59 5.77
N LYS A 282 -1.34 28.30 5.59
CA LYS A 282 -0.35 27.24 5.84
C LYS A 282 0.89 27.39 4.95
N LEU A 283 0.69 27.59 3.63
CA LEU A 283 1.82 27.69 2.68
C LEU A 283 2.68 28.95 2.92
N ARG A 284 2.12 30.00 3.47
CA ARG A 284 2.87 31.20 3.89
C ARG A 284 3.65 31.01 5.20
N GLY A 285 3.55 29.81 5.81
CA GLY A 285 4.35 29.44 6.98
C GLY A 285 3.90 30.06 8.31
N GLY A 286 2.71 30.65 8.36
CA GLY A 286 2.24 31.33 9.58
C GLY A 286 1.57 30.43 10.60
N LEU A 287 0.93 29.32 10.19
CA LEU A 287 0.16 28.46 11.09
C LEU A 287 0.09 27.02 10.57
N GLN A 288 0.29 26.06 11.46
CA GLN A 288 0.07 24.65 11.17
C GLN A 288 -1.41 24.32 11.34
N ILE A 289 -2.11 24.07 10.23
CA ILE A 289 -3.56 23.81 10.21
C ILE A 289 -3.84 22.54 9.42
N CYS A 290 -4.82 21.78 9.89
CA CYS A 290 -5.45 20.71 9.12
C CYS A 290 -6.96 20.78 9.29
N ALA A 291 -7.69 20.55 8.21
CA ALA A 291 -9.14 20.42 8.24
C ALA A 291 -9.56 19.02 7.81
N VAL A 292 -10.49 18.43 8.56
CA VAL A 292 -11.00 17.07 8.40
C VAL A 292 -12.54 17.13 8.40
N LYS A 293 -13.18 16.28 7.59
CA LYS A 293 -14.63 16.13 7.62
C LYS A 293 -15.07 15.34 8.84
N ALA A 294 -16.18 15.74 9.44
CA ALA A 294 -16.80 15.01 10.53
C ALA A 294 -17.17 13.57 10.13
N PRO A 295 -16.94 12.58 11.01
CA PRO A 295 -17.32 11.19 10.72
C PRO A 295 -18.82 10.99 10.82
N GLY A 296 -19.38 10.04 10.05
CA GLY A 296 -20.79 9.70 10.06
C GLY A 296 -21.70 10.67 9.30
N PHE A 297 -23.00 10.45 9.39
CA PHE A 297 -24.05 11.25 8.73
C PHE A 297 -25.23 11.45 9.68
N GLY A 298 -25.94 12.59 9.56
CA GLY A 298 -27.14 12.89 10.36
C GLY A 298 -26.88 12.83 11.87
N ASP A 299 -27.76 12.14 12.60
CA ASP A 299 -27.68 12.05 14.07
C ASP A 299 -26.43 11.27 14.56
N GLN A 300 -25.97 10.30 13.79
CA GLN A 300 -24.71 9.60 14.09
C GLN A 300 -23.51 10.53 14.04
N ARG A 301 -23.46 11.46 13.08
CA ARG A 301 -22.40 12.46 13.01
C ARG A 301 -22.36 13.32 14.27
N LYS A 302 -23.50 13.84 14.71
CA LYS A 302 -23.59 14.63 15.95
C LYS A 302 -23.12 13.86 17.17
N ALA A 303 -23.55 12.60 17.27
CA ALA A 303 -23.16 11.73 18.37
C ALA A 303 -21.65 11.45 18.39
N MET A 304 -21.03 11.22 17.22
CA MET A 304 -19.58 11.03 17.12
C MET A 304 -18.80 12.32 17.37
N LEU A 305 -19.31 13.48 16.93
CA LEU A 305 -18.70 14.78 17.26
C LEU A 305 -18.74 15.06 18.76
N GLN A 306 -19.82 14.64 19.43
CA GLN A 306 -19.92 14.75 20.89
C GLN A 306 -18.95 13.81 21.62
N ASP A 307 -18.73 12.59 21.11
CA ASP A 307 -17.74 11.67 21.65
C ASP A 307 -16.31 12.25 21.50
N LEU A 308 -16.01 12.85 20.34
CA LEU A 308 -14.75 13.56 20.10
C LEU A 308 -14.58 14.79 21.01
N ALA A 309 -15.66 15.52 21.27
CA ALA A 309 -15.65 16.67 22.18
C ALA A 309 -15.31 16.25 23.60
N VAL A 310 -15.94 15.20 24.12
CA VAL A 310 -15.63 14.64 25.44
C VAL A 310 -14.18 14.15 25.51
N LEU A 311 -13.68 13.47 24.47
CA LEU A 311 -12.30 12.97 24.44
C LEU A 311 -11.26 14.09 24.45
N THR A 312 -11.50 15.16 23.71
CA THR A 312 -10.53 16.26 23.56
C THR A 312 -10.71 17.40 24.56
N GLY A 313 -11.77 17.32 25.39
CA GLY A 313 -12.16 18.42 26.26
C GLY A 313 -12.67 19.67 25.53
N ALA A 314 -13.07 19.49 24.24
CA ALA A 314 -13.65 20.56 23.43
C ALA A 314 -15.15 20.72 23.72
N GLU A 315 -15.70 21.87 23.39
CA GLU A 315 -17.14 22.04 23.32
C GLU A 315 -17.62 21.86 21.87
N LEU A 316 -18.67 21.04 21.67
CA LEU A 316 -19.31 20.91 20.36
C LEU A 316 -20.09 22.18 20.02
N LEU A 317 -19.62 22.92 19.02
CA LEU A 317 -20.34 24.08 18.50
C LEU A 317 -21.46 23.62 17.58
N SER A 318 -22.72 23.80 18.01
CA SER A 318 -23.92 23.49 17.24
C SER A 318 -25.03 24.51 17.54
N GLU A 319 -26.03 24.60 16.66
CA GLU A 319 -27.19 25.44 16.93
C GLU A 319 -28.01 24.94 18.13
N GLU A 320 -27.96 23.66 18.43
CA GLU A 320 -28.67 23.05 19.56
C GLU A 320 -28.05 23.43 20.91
N THR A 321 -26.73 23.60 20.95
CA THR A 321 -26.03 24.12 22.14
C THR A 321 -26.17 25.64 22.28
N GLY A 322 -26.75 26.31 21.27
CA GLY A 322 -26.94 27.75 21.27
C GLY A 322 -25.67 28.56 21.00
N ARG A 323 -24.53 27.91 20.80
CA ARG A 323 -23.25 28.57 20.49
C ARG A 323 -22.92 28.42 19.01
N LYS A 324 -22.66 29.56 18.36
CA LYS A 324 -22.27 29.63 16.94
C LYS A 324 -20.83 30.05 16.82
N LEU A 325 -20.22 29.65 15.70
CA LEU A 325 -18.85 30.01 15.38
C LEU A 325 -18.65 31.55 15.22
N ASP A 326 -19.74 32.26 14.88
CA ASP A 326 -19.77 33.71 14.70
C ASP A 326 -19.98 34.50 16.02
N ASP A 327 -20.25 33.81 17.13
CA ASP A 327 -20.39 34.43 18.45
C ASP A 327 -19.03 34.87 18.99
N ALA A 328 -19.04 35.57 20.13
CA ALA A 328 -17.79 35.98 20.81
C ALA A 328 -16.94 34.73 21.09
N PHE A 329 -15.74 34.70 20.54
CA PHE A 329 -14.81 33.57 20.65
C PHE A 329 -14.35 33.42 22.12
N ASP A 330 -14.56 32.24 22.65
CA ASP A 330 -14.08 31.79 23.94
C ASP A 330 -13.00 30.71 23.73
N PRO A 331 -11.76 30.91 24.22
CA PRO A 331 -10.71 29.90 24.09
C PRO A 331 -11.02 28.55 24.76
N GLU A 332 -11.92 28.53 25.78
CA GLU A 332 -12.33 27.32 26.48
C GLU A 332 -13.15 26.35 25.62
N VAL A 333 -13.66 26.83 24.50
CA VAL A 333 -14.37 25.98 23.49
C VAL A 333 -13.42 25.03 22.77
N LEU A 334 -12.12 25.38 22.71
CA LEU A 334 -11.13 24.56 22.03
C LEU A 334 -10.65 23.42 22.91
N GLY A 335 -10.74 22.22 22.39
CA GLY A 335 -10.08 21.07 22.98
C GLY A 335 -8.59 21.01 22.63
N SER A 336 -7.93 20.03 23.21
CA SER A 336 -6.54 19.72 22.86
C SER A 336 -6.26 18.21 22.96
N ALA A 337 -5.14 17.80 22.40
CA ALA A 337 -4.63 16.44 22.50
C ALA A 337 -3.10 16.49 22.50
N LYS A 338 -2.45 15.44 22.94
CA LYS A 338 -0.99 15.37 22.93
C LYS A 338 -0.44 15.14 21.52
N THR A 339 -1.07 14.25 20.77
CA THR A 339 -0.67 13.98 19.38
C THR A 339 -1.89 13.74 18.50
N ILE A 340 -1.88 14.31 17.31
CA ILE A 340 -2.88 14.02 16.27
C ILE A 340 -2.17 13.63 14.98
N GLU A 341 -2.55 12.49 14.43
CA GLU A 341 -2.11 12.03 13.13
C GLU A 341 -3.30 11.98 12.15
N VAL A 342 -3.17 12.64 10.99
CA VAL A 342 -4.18 12.61 9.92
C VAL A 342 -3.55 12.07 8.65
N THR A 343 -4.09 10.98 8.15
CA THR A 343 -3.75 10.40 6.86
C THR A 343 -4.75 10.85 5.79
N LYS A 344 -4.66 10.29 4.60
CA LYS A 344 -5.63 10.56 3.54
C LYS A 344 -7.04 10.08 3.89
N ASP A 345 -7.15 8.98 4.64
CA ASP A 345 -8.42 8.29 4.87
C ASP A 345 -8.84 8.27 6.34
N ASP A 346 -7.89 8.45 7.26
CA ASP A 346 -8.09 8.30 8.71
C ASP A 346 -7.56 9.47 9.52
N THR A 347 -8.16 9.70 10.70
CA THR A 347 -7.64 10.59 11.73
C THR A 347 -7.54 9.84 13.05
N VAL A 348 -6.40 9.94 13.73
CA VAL A 348 -6.12 9.36 15.04
C VAL A 348 -5.81 10.48 16.03
N ILE A 349 -6.54 10.54 17.12
CA ILE A 349 -6.32 11.45 18.24
C ILE A 349 -5.77 10.62 19.39
N LEU A 350 -4.62 11.02 19.93
CA LEU A 350 -3.94 10.33 21.03
C LEU A 350 -3.85 11.26 22.23
N ASP A 351 -4.17 10.72 23.40
CA ASP A 351 -4.06 11.40 24.69
C ASP A 351 -4.80 12.76 24.66
N GLY A 352 -6.13 12.68 24.46
CA GLY A 352 -7.01 13.85 24.50
C GLY A 352 -7.06 14.45 25.91
N SER A 353 -7.28 15.77 26.01
CA SER A 353 -7.32 16.48 27.28
C SER A 353 -8.65 16.35 28.06
N GLY A 354 -9.60 15.54 27.54
CA GLY A 354 -10.88 15.29 28.20
C GLY A 354 -10.71 14.61 29.55
N GLY A 355 -11.60 14.91 30.49
CA GLY A 355 -11.59 14.31 31.82
C GLY A 355 -11.95 12.82 31.76
N GLN A 356 -11.16 11.95 32.40
CA GLN A 356 -11.40 10.50 32.43
C GLN A 356 -12.79 10.16 33.02
N ALA A 357 -13.27 10.93 33.99
CA ALA A 357 -14.61 10.78 34.55
C ALA A 357 -15.72 11.12 33.53
N GLU A 358 -15.48 12.08 32.64
CA GLU A 358 -16.43 12.48 31.61
C GLU A 358 -16.48 11.44 30.45
N ILE A 359 -15.31 10.91 30.09
CA ILE A 359 -15.19 9.81 29.13
C ILE A 359 -15.91 8.57 29.67
N GLN A 360 -15.70 8.21 30.94
CA GLN A 360 -16.39 7.09 31.57
C GLN A 360 -17.90 7.29 31.63
N ALA A 361 -18.36 8.46 32.02
CA ALA A 361 -19.80 8.80 32.06
C ALA A 361 -20.42 8.71 30.63
N ARG A 362 -19.65 9.12 29.60
CA ARG A 362 -20.09 8.99 28.20
C ARG A 362 -20.17 7.54 27.76
N CYS A 363 -19.22 6.70 28.13
CA CYS A 363 -19.26 5.24 27.86
C CYS A 363 -20.49 4.60 28.52
N GLU A 364 -20.83 4.97 29.75
CA GLU A 364 -22.02 4.48 30.47
C GLU A 364 -23.32 4.91 29.77
N GLN A 365 -23.39 6.14 29.25
CA GLN A 365 -24.53 6.62 28.45
C GLN A 365 -24.71 5.80 27.17
N ILE A 366 -23.63 5.52 26.43
CA ILE A 366 -23.66 4.71 25.22
C ILE A 366 -24.08 3.27 25.56
N GLN A 367 -23.56 2.69 26.65
CA GLN A 367 -23.91 1.36 27.13
C GLN A 367 -25.41 1.27 27.46
N ALA A 368 -25.96 2.23 28.15
CA ALA A 368 -27.40 2.29 28.44
C ALA A 368 -28.24 2.39 27.16
N ALA A 369 -27.76 3.14 26.14
CA ALA A 369 -28.42 3.21 24.84
C ALA A 369 -28.37 1.87 24.08
N VAL A 370 -27.28 1.11 24.16
CA VAL A 370 -27.16 -0.26 23.60
C VAL A 370 -28.21 -1.19 24.19
N GLU A 371 -28.47 -1.09 25.50
CA GLU A 371 -29.46 -1.90 26.21
C GLU A 371 -30.91 -1.47 25.90
N GLY A 372 -31.12 -0.18 25.66
CA GLY A 372 -32.44 0.41 25.39
C GLY A 372 -32.93 0.26 23.94
N THR A 373 -32.05 -0.03 22.99
CA THR A 373 -32.43 -0.05 21.57
C THR A 373 -32.94 -1.42 21.12
N SER A 374 -34.02 -1.43 20.33
CA SER A 374 -34.62 -2.66 19.76
C SER A 374 -34.08 -3.02 18.38
N SER A 375 -33.40 -2.09 17.71
CA SER A 375 -32.83 -2.27 16.37
C SER A 375 -31.45 -2.93 16.45
N GLU A 376 -31.26 -4.10 15.82
CA GLU A 376 -29.97 -4.79 15.76
C GLU A 376 -28.90 -3.93 15.11
N TRP A 377 -29.21 -3.29 14.00
CA TRP A 377 -28.27 -2.42 13.28
C TRP A 377 -27.82 -1.22 14.14
N GLU A 378 -28.76 -0.58 14.84
CA GLU A 378 -28.46 0.55 15.72
C GLU A 378 -27.63 0.11 16.94
N ARG A 379 -27.96 -1.06 17.47
CA ARG A 379 -27.21 -1.68 18.57
C ARG A 379 -25.75 -1.94 18.18
N ASP A 380 -25.52 -2.46 16.96
CA ASP A 380 -24.16 -2.73 16.49
C ASP A 380 -23.38 -1.44 16.27
N LYS A 381 -24.01 -0.36 15.77
CA LYS A 381 -23.39 0.95 15.65
C LYS A 381 -23.06 1.60 16.99
N LEU A 382 -23.91 1.43 17.99
CA LEU A 382 -23.63 1.90 19.36
C LEU A 382 -22.50 1.11 20.00
N LYS A 383 -22.42 -0.21 19.79
CA LYS A 383 -21.29 -1.05 20.25
C LYS A 383 -19.97 -0.64 19.60
N GLU A 384 -19.98 -0.37 18.28
CA GLU A 384 -18.80 0.13 17.56
C GLU A 384 -18.30 1.46 18.18
N ARG A 385 -19.22 2.40 18.45
CA ARG A 385 -18.87 3.67 19.11
C ARG A 385 -18.32 3.47 20.51
N LEU A 386 -18.95 2.61 21.30
CA LEU A 386 -18.48 2.28 22.64
C LEU A 386 -17.07 1.71 22.62
N ALA A 387 -16.81 0.75 21.71
CA ALA A 387 -15.49 0.15 21.58
C ALA A 387 -14.41 1.16 21.16
N LYS A 388 -14.74 2.12 20.27
CA LYS A 388 -13.82 3.19 19.85
C LYS A 388 -13.49 4.17 20.98
N LEU A 389 -14.43 4.45 21.87
CA LEU A 389 -14.25 5.39 22.98
C LEU A 389 -13.61 4.74 24.22
N SER A 390 -14.06 3.51 24.58
CA SER A 390 -13.60 2.81 25.79
C SER A 390 -12.30 2.03 25.59
N GLY A 391 -12.00 1.58 24.37
CA GLY A 391 -10.82 0.75 24.08
C GLY A 391 -9.50 1.52 24.08
N GLY A 392 -9.54 2.82 23.92
CA GLY A 392 -8.33 3.62 23.76
C GLY A 392 -7.57 3.29 22.46
N VAL A 393 -6.31 3.71 22.42
CA VAL A 393 -5.39 3.44 21.31
C VAL A 393 -4.14 2.76 21.86
N ALA A 394 -3.81 1.58 21.35
CA ALA A 394 -2.52 0.96 21.63
C ALA A 394 -1.45 1.57 20.71
N VAL A 395 -0.41 2.11 21.30
CA VAL A 395 0.73 2.70 20.58
C VAL A 395 1.93 1.77 20.76
N ILE A 396 2.38 1.18 19.66
CA ILE A 396 3.61 0.38 19.63
C ILE A 396 4.76 1.30 19.24
N LYS A 397 5.65 1.58 20.19
CA LYS A 397 6.85 2.38 19.98
C LYS A 397 7.98 1.47 19.54
N VAL A 398 8.46 1.68 18.32
CA VAL A 398 9.53 0.86 17.71
C VAL A 398 10.88 1.40 18.13
N GLY A 399 11.65 0.59 18.87
CA GLY A 399 13.04 0.87 19.22
C GLY A 399 14.02 0.31 18.18
N GLY A 400 15.24 0.81 18.17
CA GLY A 400 16.31 0.30 17.32
C GLY A 400 17.60 1.10 17.45
N ALA A 401 18.71 0.51 17.00
CA ALA A 401 20.03 1.12 17.08
C ALA A 401 20.28 2.18 15.98
N SER A 402 19.50 2.15 14.90
CA SER A 402 19.62 3.09 13.78
C SER A 402 18.25 3.44 13.19
N GLU A 403 18.14 4.63 12.59
CA GLU A 403 16.93 5.09 11.89
C GLU A 403 16.50 4.11 10.77
N VAL A 404 17.46 3.50 10.08
CA VAL A 404 17.21 2.50 9.03
C VAL A 404 16.56 1.24 9.58
N GLU A 405 17.04 0.76 10.73
CA GLU A 405 16.48 -0.41 11.43
C GLU A 405 15.07 -0.11 11.95
N VAL A 406 14.88 1.02 12.63
CA VAL A 406 13.56 1.46 13.13
C VAL A 406 12.55 1.55 11.99
N SER A 407 12.95 2.13 10.85
CA SER A 407 12.07 2.24 9.67
C SER A 407 11.69 0.87 9.09
N GLU A 408 12.63 -0.09 9.03
CA GLU A 408 12.36 -1.45 8.53
C GLU A 408 11.43 -2.22 9.48
N VAL A 409 11.69 -2.17 10.78
CA VAL A 409 10.84 -2.82 11.79
C VAL A 409 9.44 -2.21 11.82
N LYS A 410 9.33 -0.89 11.65
CA LYS A 410 8.05 -0.19 11.57
C LYS A 410 7.23 -0.63 10.35
N ASP A 411 7.85 -0.78 9.18
CA ASP A 411 7.19 -1.30 7.98
C ASP A 411 6.66 -2.72 8.24
N ARG A 412 7.47 -3.64 8.79
CA ARG A 412 7.06 -5.01 9.13
C ARG A 412 5.94 -5.07 10.17
N LEU A 413 5.98 -4.18 11.15
CA LEU A 413 4.97 -4.14 12.20
C LEU A 413 3.63 -3.63 11.66
N ASN A 414 3.65 -2.67 10.72
CA ASN A 414 2.45 -2.24 10.01
C ASN A 414 1.85 -3.37 9.17
N ASP A 415 2.67 -4.13 8.45
CA ASP A 415 2.22 -5.29 7.68
C ASP A 415 1.59 -6.34 8.61
N ALA A 416 2.22 -6.65 9.75
CA ALA A 416 1.71 -7.58 10.75
C ALA A 416 0.36 -7.12 11.34
N LEU A 417 0.18 -5.83 11.63
CA LEU A 417 -1.08 -5.28 12.11
C LEU A 417 -2.19 -5.37 11.06
N ASN A 418 -1.89 -5.04 9.81
CA ASN A 418 -2.86 -5.10 8.72
C ASN A 418 -3.25 -6.56 8.41
N ALA A 419 -2.28 -7.47 8.36
CA ALA A 419 -2.53 -8.90 8.20
C ALA A 419 -3.40 -9.45 9.34
N THR A 420 -3.15 -9.03 10.57
CA THR A 420 -3.93 -9.46 11.73
C THR A 420 -5.38 -8.94 11.66
N ARG A 421 -5.58 -7.67 11.28
CA ARG A 421 -6.94 -7.12 11.04
C ARG A 421 -7.65 -7.89 9.94
N ALA A 422 -6.98 -8.12 8.81
CA ALA A 422 -7.53 -8.90 7.70
C ALA A 422 -7.93 -10.33 8.12
N ALA A 423 -7.16 -10.95 9.01
CA ALA A 423 -7.44 -12.28 9.54
C ALA A 423 -8.61 -12.29 10.54
N VAL A 424 -8.77 -11.23 11.33
CA VAL A 424 -9.95 -11.07 12.22
C VAL A 424 -11.23 -10.87 11.40
N GLU A 425 -11.16 -10.16 10.26
CA GLU A 425 -12.31 -9.87 9.40
C GLU A 425 -12.79 -11.08 8.61
N GLU A 426 -11.92 -11.79 7.91
CA GLU A 426 -12.29 -12.87 6.97
C GLU A 426 -11.74 -14.24 7.35
N GLY A 427 -11.09 -14.38 8.51
CA GLY A 427 -10.51 -15.64 8.96
C GLY A 427 -9.16 -15.96 8.32
N ILE A 428 -8.71 -17.20 8.53
CA ILE A 428 -7.39 -17.70 8.17
C ILE A 428 -7.48 -18.95 7.29
N VAL A 429 -6.46 -19.14 6.47
CA VAL A 429 -6.23 -20.31 5.62
C VAL A 429 -4.81 -20.85 5.81
N PRO A 430 -4.48 -22.09 5.36
CA PRO A 430 -3.11 -22.60 5.37
C PRO A 430 -2.18 -21.65 4.60
N GLY A 431 -1.08 -21.22 5.24
CA GLY A 431 -0.18 -20.22 4.70
C GLY A 431 0.87 -20.74 3.71
N GLY A 432 1.83 -19.89 3.39
CA GLY A 432 2.96 -20.25 2.53
C GLY A 432 2.60 -20.58 1.08
N GLY A 433 1.48 -20.07 0.57
CA GLY A 433 0.97 -20.32 -0.77
C GLY A 433 0.24 -21.66 -0.93
N VAL A 434 0.06 -22.42 0.16
CA VAL A 434 -0.58 -23.74 0.17
C VAL A 434 -2.07 -23.64 -0.12
N ALA A 435 -2.76 -22.64 0.44
CA ALA A 435 -4.19 -22.42 0.17
C ALA A 435 -4.47 -22.24 -1.34
N LEU A 436 -3.69 -21.42 -2.03
CA LEU A 436 -3.80 -21.23 -3.48
C LEU A 436 -3.49 -22.53 -4.25
N LEU A 437 -2.45 -23.27 -3.81
CA LEU A 437 -2.09 -24.54 -4.44
C LEU A 437 -3.25 -25.55 -4.40
N TYR A 438 -3.87 -25.75 -3.24
CA TYR A 438 -4.96 -26.72 -3.12
C TYR A 438 -6.27 -26.21 -3.74
N ALA A 439 -6.53 -24.90 -3.70
CA ALA A 439 -7.66 -24.32 -4.43
C ALA A 439 -7.52 -24.50 -5.95
N SER A 440 -6.28 -24.56 -6.49
CA SER A 440 -6.07 -24.81 -7.90
C SER A 440 -6.57 -26.18 -8.39
N LYS A 441 -6.73 -27.16 -7.48
CA LYS A 441 -7.30 -28.49 -7.82
C LYS A 441 -8.78 -28.40 -8.23
N GLN A 442 -9.51 -27.39 -7.75
CA GLN A 442 -10.92 -27.18 -8.14
C GLN A 442 -11.09 -26.81 -9.62
N LEU A 443 -9.99 -26.34 -10.22
CA LEU A 443 -9.97 -25.98 -11.65
C LEU A 443 -9.66 -27.16 -12.57
N GLU A 444 -9.30 -28.33 -12.02
CA GLU A 444 -9.00 -29.51 -12.81
C GLU A 444 -10.27 -30.08 -13.45
N GLY A 445 -10.23 -30.22 -14.77
CA GLY A 445 -11.36 -30.78 -15.53
C GLY A 445 -12.53 -29.81 -15.72
N LEU A 446 -12.40 -28.54 -15.36
CA LEU A 446 -13.41 -27.52 -15.63
C LEU A 446 -13.51 -27.27 -17.13
N ASP A 447 -14.69 -27.51 -17.72
CA ASP A 447 -14.98 -27.26 -19.13
C ASP A 447 -15.98 -26.10 -19.27
N LEU A 448 -15.53 -25.01 -19.89
CA LEU A 448 -16.34 -23.81 -20.19
C LEU A 448 -16.90 -23.82 -21.62
N GLY A 449 -16.84 -24.97 -22.32
CA GLY A 449 -17.37 -25.14 -23.67
C GLY A 449 -16.56 -24.45 -24.78
N SER A 450 -15.38 -23.93 -24.49
CA SER A 450 -14.46 -23.32 -25.45
C SER A 450 -13.03 -23.64 -25.09
N PHE A 451 -12.23 -24.05 -26.08
CA PHE A 451 -10.82 -24.35 -25.89
C PHE A 451 -10.05 -23.16 -25.29
N ASP A 452 -10.23 -21.96 -25.85
CA ASP A 452 -9.52 -20.76 -25.41
C ASP A 452 -9.90 -20.37 -23.97
N ARG A 453 -11.18 -20.57 -23.57
CA ARG A 453 -11.61 -20.35 -22.18
C ARG A 453 -10.99 -21.35 -21.22
N ASN A 454 -10.93 -22.62 -21.62
CA ASN A 454 -10.32 -23.68 -20.82
C ASN A 454 -8.82 -23.40 -20.62
N VAL A 455 -8.12 -22.90 -21.64
CA VAL A 455 -6.73 -22.43 -21.49
C VAL A 455 -6.64 -21.23 -20.53
N GLY A 456 -7.63 -20.32 -20.53
CA GLY A 456 -7.73 -19.25 -19.55
C GLY A 456 -7.79 -19.76 -18.11
N VAL A 457 -8.54 -20.83 -17.84
CA VAL A 457 -8.59 -21.53 -16.54
C VAL A 457 -7.24 -22.15 -16.20
N ASP A 458 -6.59 -22.81 -17.17
CA ASP A 458 -5.26 -23.41 -16.99
C ASP A 458 -4.18 -22.39 -16.66
N ILE A 459 -4.27 -21.18 -17.21
CA ILE A 459 -3.36 -20.05 -16.86
C ILE A 459 -3.46 -19.74 -15.37
N ILE A 460 -4.67 -19.63 -14.83
CA ILE A 460 -4.86 -19.38 -13.39
C ILE A 460 -4.35 -20.56 -12.57
N ARG A 461 -4.69 -21.79 -12.93
CA ARG A 461 -4.24 -22.99 -12.26
C ARG A 461 -2.70 -23.07 -12.16
N GLN A 462 -1.98 -22.68 -13.20
CA GLN A 462 -0.52 -22.64 -13.21
C GLN A 462 0.02 -21.44 -12.39
N ALA A 463 -0.61 -20.28 -12.50
CA ALA A 463 -0.17 -19.08 -11.79
C ALA A 463 -0.27 -19.24 -10.28
N MET A 464 -1.29 -19.93 -9.77
CA MET A 464 -1.51 -20.16 -8.34
C MET A 464 -0.43 -21.04 -7.68
N GLN A 465 0.36 -21.77 -8.45
CA GLN A 465 1.50 -22.56 -7.95
C GLN A 465 2.75 -21.69 -7.70
N VAL A 466 2.84 -20.53 -8.38
CA VAL A 466 4.06 -19.71 -8.41
C VAL A 466 4.43 -19.11 -7.05
N PRO A 467 3.51 -18.65 -6.18
CA PRO A 467 3.88 -18.15 -4.86
C PRO A 467 4.65 -19.19 -4.03
N LEU A 468 4.13 -20.41 -3.90
CA LEU A 468 4.81 -21.50 -3.19
C LEU A 468 6.15 -21.86 -3.85
N MET A 469 6.20 -21.90 -5.19
CA MET A 469 7.46 -22.14 -5.92
C MET A 469 8.50 -21.08 -5.57
N SER A 470 8.10 -19.81 -5.53
CA SER A 470 9.00 -18.69 -5.22
C SER A 470 9.52 -18.75 -3.78
N ILE A 471 8.65 -19.10 -2.81
CA ILE A 471 9.05 -19.30 -1.40
C ILE A 471 10.08 -20.43 -1.29
N ALA A 472 9.83 -21.56 -1.94
CA ALA A 472 10.77 -22.70 -1.93
C ALA A 472 12.09 -22.34 -2.61
N GLN A 473 12.09 -21.62 -3.73
CA GLN A 473 13.29 -21.16 -4.42
C GLN A 473 14.12 -20.19 -3.58
N ASN A 474 13.47 -19.24 -2.88
CA ASN A 474 14.16 -18.35 -1.95
C ASN A 474 14.77 -19.11 -0.76
N ALA A 475 14.21 -20.27 -0.41
CA ALA A 475 14.76 -21.18 0.59
C ALA A 475 15.85 -22.12 0.03
N GLY A 476 16.23 -21.99 -1.25
CA GLY A 476 17.27 -22.80 -1.89
C GLY A 476 16.83 -24.20 -2.29
N LYS A 477 15.51 -24.41 -2.48
CA LYS A 477 14.94 -25.68 -2.95
C LYS A 477 14.31 -25.51 -4.33
N GLU A 478 14.24 -26.63 -5.07
CA GLU A 478 13.56 -26.62 -6.37
C GLU A 478 12.04 -26.56 -6.17
N GLY A 479 11.44 -25.39 -6.46
CA GLY A 479 10.02 -25.12 -6.19
C GLY A 479 9.07 -26.05 -6.93
N ALA A 480 9.40 -26.47 -8.14
CA ALA A 480 8.59 -27.40 -8.93
C ALA A 480 8.46 -28.78 -8.25
N VAL A 481 9.54 -29.24 -7.61
CA VAL A 481 9.55 -30.54 -6.88
C VAL A 481 8.65 -30.46 -5.65
N VAL A 482 8.71 -29.34 -4.91
CA VAL A 482 7.85 -29.11 -3.73
C VAL A 482 6.40 -29.09 -4.12
N VAL A 483 6.03 -28.34 -5.15
CA VAL A 483 4.65 -28.25 -5.67
C VAL A 483 4.14 -29.63 -6.12
N GLN A 484 4.94 -30.36 -6.91
CA GLN A 484 4.55 -31.70 -7.38
C GLN A 484 4.37 -32.68 -6.24
N HIS A 485 5.17 -32.58 -5.17
CA HIS A 485 5.01 -33.42 -3.99
C HIS A 485 3.67 -33.13 -3.30
N LEU A 486 3.34 -31.87 -3.06
CA LEU A 486 2.10 -31.47 -2.38
C LEU A 486 0.85 -31.75 -3.22
N LEU A 487 0.88 -31.57 -4.53
CA LEU A 487 -0.27 -31.87 -5.40
C LEU A 487 -0.68 -33.36 -5.37
N LYS A 488 0.25 -34.26 -5.06
CA LYS A 488 -0.03 -35.70 -4.92
C LYS A 488 -0.68 -36.05 -3.59
N GLN A 489 -0.66 -35.17 -2.61
CA GLN A 489 -1.25 -35.39 -1.30
C GLN A 489 -2.77 -35.17 -1.32
N SER A 490 -3.48 -35.91 -0.49
CA SER A 490 -4.92 -35.74 -0.27
C SER A 490 -5.24 -34.77 0.88
N ASP A 491 -4.28 -34.57 1.79
CA ASP A 491 -4.42 -33.65 2.91
C ASP A 491 -4.13 -32.22 2.46
N ASP A 492 -5.15 -31.35 2.54
CA ASP A 492 -5.10 -29.95 2.11
C ASP A 492 -4.49 -29.00 3.18
N LYS A 493 -4.12 -29.53 4.34
CA LYS A 493 -3.41 -28.78 5.40
C LYS A 493 -1.89 -29.00 5.35
N LEU A 494 -1.45 -30.05 4.65
CA LEU A 494 -0.02 -30.35 4.52
C LEU A 494 0.65 -29.31 3.62
N GLY A 495 1.75 -28.70 4.09
CA GLY A 495 2.50 -27.73 3.35
C GLY A 495 4.01 -27.88 3.55
N TYR A 496 4.78 -27.00 2.91
CA TYR A 496 6.23 -26.95 3.02
C TYR A 496 6.67 -25.79 3.91
N ASN A 497 7.26 -26.10 5.07
CA ASN A 497 7.90 -25.11 5.93
C ASN A 497 9.25 -24.72 5.34
N ALA A 498 9.33 -23.57 4.71
CA ALA A 498 10.54 -23.07 4.06
C ALA A 498 11.65 -22.69 5.06
N GLN A 499 11.32 -22.48 6.34
CA GLN A 499 12.29 -22.18 7.39
C GLN A 499 13.06 -23.42 7.80
N THR A 500 12.37 -24.54 8.11
CA THR A 500 12.98 -25.80 8.54
C THR A 500 13.34 -26.73 7.38
N GLY A 501 12.64 -26.64 6.26
CA GLY A 501 12.79 -27.50 5.09
C GLY A 501 11.97 -28.79 5.15
N GLU A 502 10.98 -28.87 6.02
CA GLU A 502 10.15 -30.04 6.28
C GLU A 502 8.71 -29.86 5.75
N TYR A 503 8.03 -30.97 5.54
CA TYR A 503 6.60 -30.98 5.23
C TYR A 503 5.80 -31.15 6.53
N VAL A 504 4.94 -30.18 6.83
CA VAL A 504 4.21 -30.10 8.10
C VAL A 504 2.75 -29.71 7.86
N ASP A 505 1.88 -30.00 8.83
CA ASP A 505 0.55 -29.38 8.87
C ASP A 505 0.72 -27.89 9.17
N MET A 506 0.29 -27.05 8.20
CA MET A 506 0.51 -25.61 8.23
C MET A 506 -0.27 -24.95 9.37
N ILE A 507 -1.48 -25.39 9.64
CA ILE A 507 -2.34 -24.79 10.68
C ILE A 507 -1.78 -25.11 12.07
N THR A 508 -1.47 -26.37 12.34
CA THR A 508 -0.93 -26.78 13.65
C THR A 508 0.46 -26.20 13.91
N SER A 509 1.24 -26.00 12.85
CA SER A 509 2.56 -25.36 12.92
C SER A 509 2.50 -23.83 13.00
N GLY A 510 1.29 -23.25 12.95
CA GLY A 510 1.10 -21.79 13.02
C GLY A 510 1.50 -21.04 11.75
N ILE A 511 1.68 -21.73 10.61
CA ILE A 511 1.98 -21.10 9.31
C ILE A 511 0.64 -20.85 8.59
N ILE A 512 0.06 -19.70 8.87
CA ILE A 512 -1.29 -19.33 8.47
C ILE A 512 -1.30 -17.96 7.79
N ASP A 513 -2.10 -17.81 6.75
CA ASP A 513 -2.28 -16.56 6.01
C ASP A 513 -3.71 -16.03 6.20
N PRO A 514 -3.93 -14.70 6.26
CA PRO A 514 -5.27 -14.12 6.25
C PRO A 514 -6.00 -14.41 4.94
N THR A 515 -7.23 -14.88 5.01
CA THR A 515 -8.05 -15.18 3.82
C THR A 515 -8.21 -13.96 2.92
N LYS A 516 -8.48 -12.79 3.51
CA LYS A 516 -8.62 -11.52 2.80
C LYS A 516 -7.37 -11.16 2.00
N VAL A 517 -6.18 -11.35 2.57
CA VAL A 517 -4.89 -11.07 1.89
C VAL A 517 -4.73 -11.97 0.66
N VAL A 518 -4.95 -13.28 0.81
CA VAL A 518 -4.81 -14.25 -0.29
C VAL A 518 -5.84 -14.00 -1.39
N ARG A 519 -7.10 -13.70 -1.00
CA ARG A 519 -8.20 -13.39 -1.89
C ARG A 519 -7.95 -12.11 -2.69
N CYS A 520 -7.58 -11.01 -2.03
CA CYS A 520 -7.27 -9.74 -2.67
C CYS A 520 -6.06 -9.87 -3.61
N ALA A 521 -4.99 -10.57 -3.18
CA ALA A 521 -3.81 -10.76 -4.00
C ALA A 521 -4.14 -11.47 -5.34
N LEU A 522 -4.99 -12.52 -5.31
CA LEU A 522 -5.40 -13.22 -6.53
C LEU A 522 -6.33 -12.36 -7.40
N ALA A 523 -7.34 -11.73 -6.81
CA ALA A 523 -8.32 -10.92 -7.52
C ALA A 523 -7.69 -9.72 -8.23
N ASP A 524 -6.82 -8.98 -7.53
CA ASP A 524 -6.14 -7.80 -8.09
C ASP A 524 -5.12 -8.19 -9.16
N ALA A 525 -4.35 -9.25 -8.91
CA ALA A 525 -3.41 -9.80 -9.89
C ALA A 525 -4.13 -10.20 -11.19
N ALA A 526 -5.22 -10.95 -11.09
CA ALA A 526 -5.97 -11.42 -12.25
C ALA A 526 -6.66 -10.28 -12.99
N SER A 527 -7.23 -9.30 -12.27
CA SER A 527 -7.90 -8.14 -12.86
C SER A 527 -6.97 -7.37 -13.79
N VAL A 528 -5.78 -7.00 -13.33
CA VAL A 528 -4.83 -6.22 -14.14
C VAL A 528 -4.13 -7.09 -15.18
N ALA A 529 -3.68 -8.29 -14.83
CA ALA A 529 -2.96 -9.16 -15.76
C ALA A 529 -3.85 -9.62 -16.93
N SER A 530 -5.15 -9.85 -16.71
CA SER A 530 -6.09 -10.18 -17.79
C SER A 530 -6.27 -9.01 -18.77
N LEU A 531 -6.32 -7.77 -18.27
CA LEU A 531 -6.34 -6.57 -19.11
C LEU A 531 -5.05 -6.41 -19.91
N MET A 532 -3.88 -6.65 -19.29
CA MET A 532 -2.60 -6.64 -19.99
C MET A 532 -2.55 -7.71 -21.09
N THR A 533 -3.14 -8.88 -20.86
CA THR A 533 -3.21 -9.98 -21.85
C THR A 533 -4.06 -9.61 -23.06
N THR A 534 -5.16 -8.85 -22.85
CA THR A 534 -6.04 -8.38 -23.94
C THR A 534 -5.50 -7.15 -24.66
N THR A 535 -4.41 -6.53 -24.21
CA THR A 535 -3.84 -5.33 -24.82
C THR A 535 -3.22 -5.64 -26.17
N GLU A 536 -3.64 -4.89 -27.20
CA GLU A 536 -3.12 -4.98 -28.56
C GLU A 536 -2.23 -3.79 -28.94
N CYS A 537 -2.50 -2.63 -28.39
CA CYS A 537 -1.81 -1.39 -28.73
C CYS A 537 -1.29 -0.69 -27.48
N LEU A 538 -0.08 -0.18 -27.55
CA LEU A 538 0.58 0.61 -26.53
C LEU A 538 0.92 1.99 -27.08
N VAL A 539 0.46 3.03 -26.40
CA VAL A 539 0.69 4.44 -26.79
C VAL A 539 1.51 5.11 -25.69
N THR A 540 2.71 5.57 -26.04
CA THR A 540 3.61 6.26 -25.09
C THR A 540 4.06 7.61 -25.64
N GLU A 541 4.52 8.49 -24.77
CA GLU A 541 5.13 9.75 -25.18
C GLU A 541 6.56 9.52 -25.65
N ILE A 542 6.92 10.11 -26.78
CA ILE A 542 8.31 10.13 -27.23
C ILE A 542 9.05 11.13 -26.32
N PRO A 543 10.16 10.70 -25.68
CA PRO A 543 10.97 11.63 -24.88
C PRO A 543 11.43 12.78 -25.77
N GLU A 544 11.20 14.01 -25.37
CA GLU A 544 11.84 15.15 -26.01
C GLU A 544 13.36 15.01 -25.75
N GLU A 545 14.15 14.85 -26.80
CA GLU A 545 15.58 15.04 -26.70
C GLU A 545 15.82 16.47 -26.23
N ASN A 546 16.30 16.63 -25.01
CA ASN A 546 16.83 17.91 -24.54
C ASN A 546 17.97 18.30 -25.50
N LYS A 547 17.63 19.00 -26.58
CA LYS A 547 18.58 19.74 -27.36
C LYS A 547 19.15 20.78 -26.42
N GLY A 548 20.29 20.43 -25.82
CA GLY A 548 21.07 21.28 -24.95
C GLY A 548 21.09 22.69 -25.54
N GLY A 549 20.62 23.63 -24.78
CA GLY A 549 20.52 25.02 -25.14
C GLY A 549 21.86 25.52 -25.68
N GLY A 550 21.88 25.75 -27.00
CA GLY A 550 22.96 26.46 -27.63
C GLY A 550 23.10 27.80 -26.95
N ALA A 551 24.27 28.02 -26.37
CA ALA A 551 24.69 29.28 -25.80
C ALA A 551 24.53 30.40 -26.84
N GLY A 552 23.49 31.21 -26.67
CA GLY A 552 23.41 32.54 -27.29
C GLY A 552 24.33 33.46 -26.56
N ALA A 553 25.56 33.64 -27.09
CA ALA A 553 26.44 34.71 -26.72
C ALA A 553 25.82 36.03 -27.14
N GLY A 554 25.61 36.94 -26.22
CA GLY A 554 25.15 38.32 -26.46
C GLY A 554 25.46 39.19 -25.26
N GLY A 555 26.55 39.74 -25.21
CA GLY A 555 27.37 40.77 -24.84
C GLY A 555 26.89 41.94 -23.96
N MET A 556 27.88 42.58 -23.35
CA MET A 556 27.97 43.93 -22.71
C MET A 556 27.51 43.94 -21.23
N GLY A 557 28.38 44.27 -20.33
CA GLY A 557 29.39 45.28 -20.17
C GLY A 557 29.45 45.68 -18.73
N GLY A 558 30.63 45.72 -18.17
CA GLY A 558 31.02 46.85 -17.36
C GLY A 558 31.14 46.72 -15.86
N MET A 559 32.38 46.68 -15.42
CA MET A 559 32.98 47.53 -14.39
C MET A 559 33.06 47.05 -12.93
N GLY A 560 34.33 46.86 -12.52
CA GLY A 560 34.91 47.24 -11.23
C GLY A 560 34.87 46.20 -10.15
N GLY A 561 35.89 45.67 -9.57
CA GLY A 561 37.23 46.12 -9.33
C GLY A 561 37.66 45.62 -7.96
N MET A 562 38.88 45.13 -7.87
CA MET A 562 39.78 45.11 -6.72
C MET A 562 39.81 43.97 -5.73
N GLY A 563 41.00 43.34 -5.70
CA GLY A 563 41.79 42.91 -4.55
C GLY A 563 41.61 41.43 -4.20
N GLY A 564 42.54 40.53 -4.39
CA GLY A 564 43.98 40.56 -4.22
C GLY A 564 44.35 39.63 -3.08
N MET A 565 45.18 38.66 -3.37
CA MET A 565 46.17 37.91 -2.57
C MET A 565 45.99 36.41 -2.55
N ASP A 566 46.82 35.78 -3.35
CA ASP A 566 47.85 34.76 -3.12
C ASP A 566 47.68 33.83 -1.89
N ASP A 567 47.70 32.52 -2.08
CA ASP A 567 48.88 31.72 -1.83
C ASP A 567 48.76 30.30 -2.41
N GLU A 568 49.88 29.88 -2.97
CA GLU A 568 50.20 28.58 -3.55
C GLU A 568 50.18 27.46 -2.50
N THR A 569 49.82 26.24 -2.90
CA THR A 569 50.76 25.09 -2.89
C THR A 569 50.12 23.93 -3.62
N GLY A 570 50.83 23.47 -4.65
CA GLY A 570 50.49 22.29 -5.43
C GLY A 570 50.85 20.98 -4.75
N THR A 571 50.22 19.96 -5.20
CA THR A 571 50.84 18.64 -5.40
C THR A 571 50.08 17.87 -6.47
N GLU A 572 50.76 17.73 -7.61
CA GLU A 572 50.46 16.72 -8.63
C GLU A 572 50.67 15.31 -8.05
N ILE A 573 49.74 14.37 -8.29
CA ILE A 573 50.06 12.94 -8.37
C ILE A 573 49.33 12.37 -9.58
N GLY A 574 50.07 12.00 -10.53
CA GLY A 574 50.26 11.15 -11.60
C GLY A 574 49.08 10.20 -12.01
N GLU A 575 48.68 10.36 -13.27
CA GLU A 575 47.99 9.36 -14.07
C GLU A 575 48.88 8.13 -14.27
N ALA A 576 48.40 6.96 -13.86
CA ALA A 576 48.94 5.67 -14.31
C ALA A 576 47.91 4.99 -15.17
N GLY A 577 48.10 5.00 -16.48
CA GLY A 577 47.30 4.31 -17.46
C GLY A 577 47.41 2.79 -17.34
N ILE A 578 46.29 2.10 -17.36
CA ILE A 578 46.21 0.68 -17.61
C ILE A 578 45.63 0.48 -19.01
N ARG A 579 46.50 0.09 -19.92
CA ARG A 579 46.18 -0.35 -21.29
C ARG A 579 45.41 -1.68 -21.21
N ALA A 580 44.22 -1.74 -21.79
CA ALA A 580 43.50 -2.96 -22.06
C ALA A 580 44.13 -3.67 -23.28
N ALA A 581 44.48 -4.97 -23.12
CA ALA A 581 44.85 -5.86 -24.19
C ALA A 581 43.61 -6.54 -24.79
N PRO A 582 43.58 -6.82 -26.10
CA PRO A 582 42.41 -7.42 -26.74
C PRO A 582 42.42 -8.93 -26.60
N HIS A 583 41.36 -9.50 -26.00
CA HIS A 583 41.12 -10.93 -26.06
C HIS A 583 40.39 -11.29 -27.36
N THR A 584 41.08 -12.04 -28.17
CA THR A 584 40.61 -12.75 -29.37
C THR A 584 39.49 -13.72 -29.03
N ALA A 585 38.34 -13.51 -29.65
CA ALA A 585 37.22 -14.45 -29.62
C ALA A 585 37.49 -15.63 -30.57
N ALA A 586 37.63 -16.81 -29.99
CA ALA A 586 37.60 -18.06 -30.76
C ALA A 586 36.15 -18.44 -31.05
N ARG A 587 35.82 -18.49 -32.35
CA ARG A 587 34.57 -19.04 -32.88
C ARG A 587 34.60 -20.58 -32.74
N VAL A 588 33.59 -21.12 -32.03
CA VAL A 588 33.26 -22.55 -32.07
C VAL A 588 32.01 -22.72 -32.94
N PRO A 589 31.99 -23.64 -33.93
CA PRO A 589 30.87 -23.80 -34.87
C PRO A 589 29.73 -24.61 -34.26
N ALA A 590 28.51 -24.15 -34.54
CA ALA A 590 27.28 -24.85 -34.23
C ALA A 590 27.22 -26.18 -35.01
N ARG A 591 27.07 -27.30 -34.33
CA ARG A 591 26.68 -28.56 -34.94
C ARG A 591 25.69 -29.31 -34.06
N LYS A 592 24.47 -29.40 -34.59
CA LYS A 592 23.46 -30.46 -34.45
C LYS A 592 23.39 -31.21 -33.11
N LEU A 593 22.27 -31.00 -32.42
CA LEU A 593 21.56 -32.05 -31.70
C LEU A 593 20.06 -31.75 -31.79
N LEU A 594 19.47 -32.17 -32.89
CA LEU A 594 18.06 -32.51 -33.00
C LEU A 594 17.95 -33.96 -32.53
N GLY A 595 17.39 -34.16 -31.34
CA GLY A 595 16.94 -35.44 -30.84
C GLY A 595 15.43 -35.48 -30.93
N GLU A 596 14.95 -36.15 -31.95
CA GLU A 596 13.57 -36.61 -32.12
C GLU A 596 13.19 -37.55 -30.98
N GLY A 597 11.97 -37.43 -30.48
CA GLY A 597 11.39 -38.49 -29.68
C GLY A 597 10.54 -37.99 -28.52
N PHE A 598 9.31 -37.58 -28.77
CA PHE A 598 8.20 -37.76 -27.83
C PHE A 598 6.84 -37.40 -28.46
N TRP A 599 6.44 -38.14 -29.50
CA TRP A 599 5.05 -38.21 -29.95
C TRP A 599 4.86 -39.50 -30.74
N ALA A 600 4.53 -40.60 -30.03
CA ALA A 600 3.77 -41.72 -30.61
C ALA A 600 3.55 -42.81 -29.55
N ALA A 601 2.40 -42.83 -28.89
CA ALA A 601 1.78 -44.05 -28.33
C ALA A 601 0.34 -43.76 -27.94
N ARG A 602 -0.55 -43.72 -28.91
CA ARG A 602 -1.95 -44.10 -28.74
C ARG A 602 -2.41 -44.75 -30.01
N GLY A 603 -2.64 -46.01 -29.95
CA GLY A 603 -3.29 -46.77 -31.01
C GLY A 603 -3.07 -48.26 -30.89
N GLN A 604 -4.19 -48.95 -30.52
CA GLN A 604 -4.45 -50.36 -30.74
C GLN A 604 -4.06 -51.34 -29.63
N THR A 605 -5.07 -51.75 -28.88
CA THR A 605 -5.19 -53.13 -28.40
C THR A 605 -6.56 -53.63 -28.75
N THR A 606 -6.60 -54.45 -29.78
CA THR A 606 -7.67 -55.41 -30.08
C THR A 606 -7.42 -56.69 -29.26
N GLY A 607 -8.44 -57.20 -28.63
CA GLY A 607 -8.91 -58.48 -28.27
C GLY A 607 -8.03 -59.72 -28.28
N SER A 608 -8.14 -60.55 -27.25
CA SER A 608 -8.81 -61.85 -27.21
C SER A 608 -8.48 -62.66 -25.97
N LYS A 609 -9.56 -63.20 -25.36
CA LYS A 609 -9.76 -64.55 -24.80
C LYS A 609 -8.61 -65.21 -23.99
N GLN A 610 -8.79 -65.40 -22.71
CA GLN A 610 -9.27 -66.60 -21.98
C GLN A 610 -9.42 -66.26 -20.51
#